data_a455efca53df52868e55e2fae850fcb9
#
_entry.id   a455efca53df52868e55e2fae850fcb9
#
_cell.length_a   1.000
_cell.length_b   1.000
_cell.length_c   1.000
_cell.angle_alpha   90.00
_cell.angle_beta   90.00
_cell.angle_gamma   90.00
#
_symmetry.space_group_name_H-M   'P 1'
#
loop_
_entity.id
_entity.type
_entity.pdbx_description
1 polymer ?
#
loop_
_entity_poly.entity_id
_entity_poly.type
_entity_poly.pdbx_seq_one_letter_code
_entity_poly.pdbx_strand_id
1 'polypeptide(L)'
;MRNVLDALVQDGLVERIRGLGTFVSRSFERSSMLRFVRFRGTKGNELPTAQILATKILSPPEKAAQQLRLAPGQTALYMHRCRSFGGEIVLVEHIWLPLPKFEKLSAYLESNSPVLLYPVYESECDVLVARAVDDLTAQPLTDQDAKLFQLAQGAMAIQIERTMHDHVGAPFEWRLSYIPADRFHYTVEIK
;
A
#
# COMPACT_ATOMS: atom_id res chain seq x y z
N MET A 1 27.08 -7.93 -20.17
CA MET A 1 25.73 -7.45 -20.47
C MET A 1 24.62 -8.46 -20.07
N ARG A 2 24.73 -9.76 -20.38
CA ARG A 2 23.75 -10.78 -19.94
C ARG A 2 23.55 -10.82 -18.42
N ASN A 3 24.63 -10.82 -17.64
CA ASN A 3 24.56 -10.90 -16.16
C ASN A 3 23.87 -9.69 -15.52
N VAL A 4 23.93 -8.50 -16.12
CA VAL A 4 23.27 -7.30 -15.60
C VAL A 4 21.75 -7.41 -15.81
N LEU A 5 21.32 -7.85 -16.99
CA LEU A 5 19.89 -8.07 -17.25
C LEU A 5 19.32 -9.20 -16.41
N ASP A 6 20.10 -10.25 -16.12
CA ASP A 6 19.66 -11.35 -15.25
C ASP A 6 19.52 -10.88 -13.79
N ALA A 7 20.44 -10.03 -13.30
CA ALA A 7 20.31 -9.39 -12.00
C ALA A 7 19.07 -8.50 -11.92
N LEU A 8 18.81 -7.67 -12.94
CA LEU A 8 17.61 -6.82 -13.00
C LEU A 8 16.31 -7.64 -13.04
N VAL A 9 16.33 -8.82 -13.68
CA VAL A 9 15.18 -9.76 -13.65
C VAL A 9 15.00 -10.36 -12.26
N GLN A 10 16.10 -10.76 -11.59
CA GLN A 10 16.05 -11.29 -10.22
C GLN A 10 15.56 -10.23 -9.23
N ASP A 11 15.94 -8.97 -9.42
CA ASP A 11 15.48 -7.83 -8.62
C ASP A 11 14.03 -7.40 -8.96
N GLY A 12 13.41 -8.03 -9.99
CA GLY A 12 12.05 -7.72 -10.42
C GLY A 12 11.90 -6.37 -11.14
N LEU A 13 13.03 -5.74 -11.52
CA LEU A 13 13.04 -4.44 -12.21
C LEU A 13 12.73 -4.55 -13.70
N VAL A 14 12.98 -5.72 -14.28
CA VAL A 14 12.62 -6.03 -15.65
C VAL A 14 12.02 -7.43 -15.74
N GLU A 15 11.14 -7.63 -16.72
CA GLU A 15 10.57 -8.94 -17.04
C GLU A 15 10.94 -9.35 -18.47
N ARG A 16 11.18 -10.65 -18.65
CA ARG A 16 11.40 -11.23 -19.98
C ARG A 16 10.15 -11.91 -20.46
N ILE A 17 9.58 -11.40 -21.55
CA ILE A 17 8.45 -12.02 -22.21
C ILE A 17 8.97 -12.76 -23.44
N ARG A 18 8.82 -14.09 -23.43
CA ARG A 18 9.30 -14.95 -24.52
C ARG A 18 8.69 -14.53 -25.86
N GLY A 19 9.55 -14.19 -26.83
CA GLY A 19 9.14 -13.73 -28.16
C GLY A 19 8.85 -12.24 -28.29
N LEU A 20 8.75 -11.49 -27.18
CA LEU A 20 8.46 -10.04 -27.19
C LEU A 20 9.65 -9.19 -26.73
N GLY A 21 10.54 -9.73 -25.88
CA GLY A 21 11.72 -9.01 -25.43
C GLY A 21 11.82 -8.86 -23.92
N THR A 22 12.63 -7.87 -23.49
CA THR A 22 12.81 -7.50 -22.09
C THR A 22 12.16 -6.13 -21.87
N PHE A 23 11.26 -6.05 -20.91
CA PHE A 23 10.51 -4.85 -20.58
C PHE A 23 10.83 -4.42 -19.16
N VAL A 24 10.75 -3.13 -18.88
CA VAL A 24 10.77 -2.64 -17.51
C VAL A 24 9.53 -3.18 -16.80
N SER A 25 9.75 -3.87 -15.69
CA SER A 25 8.64 -4.46 -14.94
C SER A 25 7.79 -3.36 -14.32
N ARG A 26 6.54 -3.27 -14.75
CA ARG A 26 5.52 -2.42 -14.10
C ARG A 26 4.88 -3.14 -12.90
N SER A 27 5.41 -4.28 -12.52
CA SER A 27 4.76 -5.24 -11.64
C SER A 27 5.15 -5.16 -10.17
N PHE A 28 5.52 -3.97 -9.66
CA PHE A 28 5.58 -3.80 -8.20
C PHE A 28 4.20 -4.06 -7.54
N GLU A 29 3.15 -4.09 -8.34
CA GLU A 29 1.76 -4.15 -7.91
C GLU A 29 1.27 -5.51 -7.42
N ARG A 30 1.63 -6.58 -8.12
CA ARG A 30 1.07 -7.91 -7.82
C ARG A 30 1.79 -8.63 -6.69
N SER A 31 3.09 -8.43 -6.54
CA SER A 31 3.88 -9.21 -5.59
C SER A 31 3.93 -8.62 -4.18
N SER A 32 3.88 -7.28 -4.03
CA SER A 32 4.10 -6.68 -2.71
C SER A 32 2.84 -6.62 -1.85
N MET A 33 1.66 -6.34 -2.43
CA MET A 33 0.42 -6.25 -1.64
C MET A 33 -0.18 -7.62 -1.33
N LEU A 34 -0.08 -8.59 -2.25
CA LEU A 34 -0.55 -9.95 -2.02
C LEU A 34 0.38 -10.76 -1.11
N ARG A 35 1.63 -10.33 -0.88
CA ARG A 35 2.53 -10.98 0.09
C ARG A 35 2.02 -10.88 1.52
N PHE A 36 1.37 -9.78 1.87
CA PHE A 36 0.91 -9.51 3.24
C PHE A 36 -0.56 -9.84 3.48
N VAL A 37 -1.34 -10.07 2.42
CA VAL A 37 -2.77 -10.42 2.53
C VAL A 37 -2.96 -11.86 2.08
N ARG A 38 -2.28 -12.81 2.74
CA ARG A 38 -2.55 -14.23 2.57
C ARG A 38 -3.62 -14.64 3.57
N PHE A 39 -4.88 -14.48 3.20
CA PHE A 39 -6.00 -14.98 3.98
C PHE A 39 -6.02 -16.52 3.94
N ARG A 40 -6.16 -17.15 5.11
CA ARG A 40 -6.50 -18.57 5.19
C ARG A 40 -7.90 -18.75 4.57
N GLY A 41 -7.98 -19.47 3.46
CA GLY A 41 -9.24 -19.87 2.84
C GLY A 41 -9.53 -19.27 1.47
N THR A 42 -8.70 -18.37 0.95
CA THR A 42 -8.86 -17.89 -0.43
C THR A 42 -8.35 -18.92 -1.43
N LYS A 43 -9.26 -19.68 -2.00
CA LYS A 43 -9.02 -20.46 -3.21
C LYS A 43 -9.17 -19.51 -4.39
N GLY A 44 -8.06 -19.02 -4.96
CA GLY A 44 -8.08 -18.28 -6.21
C GLY A 44 -7.24 -16.99 -6.22
N ASN A 45 -7.03 -16.46 -7.42
CA ASN A 45 -6.33 -15.19 -7.71
C ASN A 45 -7.26 -13.96 -7.61
N GLU A 46 -8.34 -14.03 -6.85
CA GLU A 46 -9.27 -12.91 -6.70
C GLU A 46 -8.64 -11.80 -5.87
N LEU A 47 -8.68 -10.58 -6.40
CA LEU A 47 -8.27 -9.40 -5.67
C LEU A 47 -9.39 -8.94 -4.74
N PRO A 48 -9.09 -8.52 -3.50
CA PRO A 48 -10.10 -7.92 -2.64
C PRO A 48 -10.64 -6.64 -3.29
N THR A 49 -11.91 -6.36 -3.11
CA THR A 49 -12.47 -5.05 -3.48
C THR A 49 -11.88 -3.97 -2.58
N ALA A 50 -11.92 -2.71 -3.02
CA ALA A 50 -11.48 -1.57 -2.23
C ALA A 50 -12.59 -0.53 -2.15
N GLN A 51 -12.73 0.10 -0.98
CA GLN A 51 -13.65 1.20 -0.75
C GLN A 51 -12.90 2.33 -0.03
N ILE A 52 -13.00 3.53 -0.57
CA ILE A 52 -12.51 4.74 0.09
C ILE A 52 -13.59 5.21 1.06
N LEU A 53 -13.21 5.30 2.33
CA LEU A 53 -14.11 5.74 3.41
C LEU A 53 -14.03 7.25 3.62
N ALA A 54 -12.87 7.85 3.41
CA ALA A 54 -12.66 9.29 3.48
C ALA A 54 -11.37 9.70 2.76
N THR A 55 -11.39 10.91 2.20
CA THR A 55 -10.21 11.66 1.76
C THR A 55 -10.26 13.05 2.37
N LYS A 56 -9.13 13.55 2.88
CA LYS A 56 -9.03 14.87 3.52
C LYS A 56 -7.64 15.44 3.32
N ILE A 57 -7.54 16.76 3.21
CA ILE A 57 -6.25 17.48 3.29
C ILE A 57 -6.07 17.91 4.74
N LEU A 58 -5.03 17.38 5.39
CA LEU A 58 -4.78 17.58 6.82
C LEU A 58 -3.29 17.82 7.09
N SER A 59 -2.98 18.40 8.23
CA SER A 59 -1.63 18.30 8.80
C SER A 59 -1.37 16.85 9.19
N PRO A 60 -0.31 16.22 8.68
CA PRO A 60 -0.01 14.83 9.00
C PRO A 60 0.44 14.69 10.48
N PRO A 61 0.24 13.52 11.09
CA PRO A 61 0.83 13.22 12.38
C PRO A 61 2.36 13.27 12.28
N GLU A 62 3.03 13.56 13.39
CA GLU A 62 4.48 13.77 13.44
C GLU A 62 5.26 12.65 12.77
N LYS A 63 4.90 11.38 13.02
CA LYS A 63 5.55 10.22 12.42
C LYS A 63 5.41 10.21 10.90
N ALA A 64 4.22 10.52 10.37
CA ALA A 64 4.01 10.61 8.93
C ALA A 64 4.84 11.74 8.31
N ALA A 65 4.89 12.92 8.98
CA ALA A 65 5.68 14.04 8.52
C ALA A 65 7.18 13.69 8.47
N GLN A 66 7.69 13.00 9.50
CA GLN A 66 9.09 12.55 9.56
C GLN A 66 9.39 11.53 8.45
N GLN A 67 8.57 10.50 8.29
CA GLN A 67 8.76 9.44 7.29
C GLN A 67 8.70 9.98 5.85
N LEU A 68 7.81 10.94 5.60
CA LEU A 68 7.65 11.61 4.31
C LEU A 68 8.60 12.79 4.10
N ARG A 69 9.42 13.13 5.12
CA ARG A 69 10.35 14.28 5.09
C ARG A 69 9.66 15.60 4.75
N LEU A 70 8.47 15.80 5.31
CA LEU A 70 7.68 17.02 5.08
C LEU A 70 8.26 18.21 5.86
N ALA A 71 8.20 19.37 5.23
CA ALA A 71 8.56 20.61 5.91
C ALA A 71 7.53 20.98 7.01
N PRO A 72 7.91 21.72 8.05
CA PRO A 72 6.99 22.21 9.06
C PRO A 72 5.81 22.97 8.43
N GLY A 73 4.59 22.63 8.83
CA GLY A 73 3.35 23.24 8.32
C GLY A 73 2.87 22.70 6.96
N GLN A 74 3.62 21.80 6.32
CA GLN A 74 3.18 21.18 5.08
C GLN A 74 2.00 20.22 5.32
N THR A 75 0.98 20.32 4.46
CA THR A 75 -0.18 19.45 4.49
C THR A 75 0.04 18.21 3.63
N ALA A 76 -0.76 17.19 3.87
CA ALA A 76 -0.77 15.95 3.10
C ALA A 76 -2.22 15.53 2.79
N LEU A 77 -2.39 14.81 1.71
CA LEU A 77 -3.62 14.10 1.42
C LEU A 77 -3.68 12.86 2.31
N TYR A 78 -4.66 12.82 3.19
CA TYR A 78 -5.01 11.65 3.98
C TYR A 78 -6.11 10.87 3.27
N MET A 79 -5.94 9.56 3.18
CA MET A 79 -6.92 8.62 2.66
C MET A 79 -7.17 7.51 3.68
N HIS A 80 -8.42 7.33 4.05
CA HIS A 80 -8.89 6.18 4.83
C HIS A 80 -9.67 5.26 3.90
N ARG A 81 -9.24 4.01 3.80
CA ARG A 81 -9.93 3.03 2.95
C ARG A 81 -9.92 1.65 3.58
N CYS A 82 -10.83 0.80 3.14
CA CYS A 82 -10.85 -0.61 3.50
C CYS A 82 -10.80 -1.50 2.26
N ARG A 83 -10.44 -2.74 2.49
CA ARG A 83 -10.49 -3.82 1.51
C ARG A 83 -11.35 -4.94 2.03
N SER A 84 -12.19 -5.48 1.16
CA SER A 84 -13.11 -6.56 1.49
C SER A 84 -12.92 -7.75 0.60
N PHE A 85 -13.14 -8.92 1.16
CA PHE A 85 -13.16 -10.19 0.46
C PHE A 85 -14.45 -10.93 0.82
N GLY A 86 -15.25 -11.33 -0.18
CA GLY A 86 -16.53 -11.96 0.08
C GLY A 86 -17.51 -11.11 0.91
N GLY A 87 -17.40 -9.77 0.84
CA GLY A 87 -18.22 -8.84 1.62
C GLY A 87 -17.70 -8.55 3.04
N GLU A 88 -16.66 -9.24 3.50
CA GLU A 88 -16.03 -9.02 4.80
C GLU A 88 -14.82 -8.10 4.69
N ILE A 89 -14.70 -7.09 5.56
CA ILE A 89 -13.52 -6.22 5.63
C ILE A 89 -12.35 -7.02 6.20
N VAL A 90 -11.28 -7.07 5.43
CA VAL A 90 -10.07 -7.85 5.73
C VAL A 90 -8.86 -6.98 6.00
N LEU A 91 -8.91 -5.71 5.58
CA LEU A 91 -7.81 -4.75 5.72
C LEU A 91 -8.38 -3.34 5.82
N VAL A 92 -7.87 -2.54 6.75
CA VAL A 92 -8.12 -1.10 6.85
C VAL A 92 -6.80 -0.37 6.68
N GLU A 93 -6.79 0.70 5.89
CA GLU A 93 -5.58 1.45 5.53
C GLU A 93 -5.77 2.95 5.81
N HIS A 94 -4.77 3.55 6.47
CA HIS A 94 -4.60 4.98 6.67
C HIS A 94 -3.37 5.43 5.87
N ILE A 95 -3.57 6.20 4.81
CA ILE A 95 -2.53 6.54 3.83
C ILE A 95 -2.30 8.04 3.84
N TRP A 96 -1.04 8.45 3.87
CA TRP A 96 -0.61 9.85 3.82
C TRP A 96 0.27 10.08 2.60
N LEU A 97 -0.06 11.11 1.82
CA LEU A 97 0.58 11.44 0.55
C LEU A 97 0.94 12.92 0.53
N PRO A 98 2.19 13.31 0.24
CA PRO A 98 2.64 14.69 0.29
C PRO A 98 1.98 15.56 -0.79
N LEU A 99 1.55 16.77 -0.40
CA LEU A 99 1.11 17.80 -1.34
C LEU A 99 2.28 18.75 -1.69
N PRO A 100 2.29 19.35 -2.90
CA PRO A 100 1.25 19.27 -3.95
C PRO A 100 1.35 18.04 -4.87
N LYS A 101 2.33 17.15 -4.67
CA LYS A 101 2.63 16.01 -5.57
C LYS A 101 1.39 15.15 -5.90
N PHE A 102 0.49 14.97 -4.92
CA PHE A 102 -0.71 14.15 -5.05
C PHE A 102 -2.02 14.96 -5.11
N GLU A 103 -1.96 16.23 -5.50
CA GLU A 103 -3.15 17.08 -5.60
C GLU A 103 -4.18 16.55 -6.62
N LYS A 104 -3.71 16.09 -7.78
CA LYS A 104 -4.57 15.51 -8.82
C LYS A 104 -5.27 14.23 -8.37
N LEU A 105 -4.63 13.45 -7.51
CA LEU A 105 -5.21 12.23 -6.98
C LEU A 105 -6.48 12.52 -6.16
N SER A 106 -6.53 13.61 -5.42
CA SER A 106 -7.71 13.98 -4.63
C SER A 106 -8.96 14.08 -5.50
N ALA A 107 -8.87 14.81 -6.63
CA ALA A 107 -9.96 14.95 -7.58
C ALA A 107 -10.33 13.61 -8.25
N TYR A 108 -9.34 12.81 -8.62
CA TYR A 108 -9.57 11.48 -9.19
C TYR A 108 -10.37 10.58 -8.24
N LEU A 109 -10.05 10.60 -6.94
CA LEU A 109 -10.66 9.74 -5.92
C LEU A 109 -12.10 10.14 -5.55
N GLU A 110 -12.56 11.34 -5.90
CA GLU A 110 -13.96 11.75 -5.69
C GLU A 110 -14.95 10.89 -6.48
N SER A 111 -14.53 10.39 -7.64
CA SER A 111 -15.37 9.58 -8.54
C SER A 111 -14.89 8.15 -8.72
N ASN A 112 -13.75 7.79 -8.15
CA ASN A 112 -13.10 6.49 -8.38
C ASN A 112 -12.65 5.83 -7.07
N SER A 113 -12.81 4.51 -7.00
CA SER A 113 -12.31 3.70 -5.86
C SER A 113 -11.41 2.58 -6.37
N PRO A 114 -10.17 2.92 -6.79
CA PRO A 114 -9.29 1.95 -7.42
C PRO A 114 -8.89 0.84 -6.44
N VAL A 115 -8.91 -0.41 -6.92
CA VAL A 115 -8.41 -1.56 -6.16
C VAL A 115 -6.91 -1.43 -5.91
N LEU A 116 -6.18 -1.01 -6.94
CA LEU A 116 -4.73 -0.78 -6.89
C LEU A 116 -4.43 0.71 -7.03
N LEU A 117 -3.64 1.28 -6.11
CA LEU A 117 -3.30 2.70 -6.10
C LEU A 117 -2.08 3.01 -6.97
N TYR A 118 -1.12 2.10 -7.06
CA TYR A 118 0.15 2.40 -7.74
C TYR A 118 0.02 2.72 -9.23
N PRO A 119 -0.85 2.04 -10.04
CA PRO A 119 -1.12 2.48 -11.42
C PRO A 119 -1.70 3.88 -11.49
N VAL A 120 -2.54 4.24 -10.51
CA VAL A 120 -3.15 5.57 -10.44
C VAL A 120 -2.10 6.62 -10.05
N TYR A 121 -1.15 6.29 -9.18
CA TYR A 121 -0.03 7.19 -8.87
C TYR A 121 0.83 7.47 -10.11
N GLU A 122 1.06 6.44 -10.93
CA GLU A 122 1.79 6.59 -12.18
C GLU A 122 1.02 7.45 -13.19
N SER A 123 -0.27 7.14 -13.44
CA SER A 123 -1.05 7.84 -14.46
C SER A 123 -1.43 9.26 -14.09
N GLU A 124 -1.83 9.50 -12.84
CA GLU A 124 -2.37 10.79 -12.40
C GLU A 124 -1.32 11.72 -11.79
N CYS A 125 -0.25 11.15 -11.21
CA CYS A 125 0.72 11.92 -10.43
C CYS A 125 2.17 11.79 -10.94
N ASP A 126 2.40 11.00 -11.99
CA ASP A 126 3.74 10.72 -12.54
C ASP A 126 4.72 10.18 -11.46
N VAL A 127 4.20 9.30 -10.60
CA VAL A 127 4.95 8.70 -9.49
C VAL A 127 5.11 7.22 -9.70
N LEU A 128 6.34 6.78 -9.98
CA LEU A 128 6.71 5.38 -10.08
C LEU A 128 7.22 4.86 -8.73
N VAL A 129 6.66 3.75 -8.30
CA VAL A 129 7.11 3.04 -7.11
C VAL A 129 8.40 2.28 -7.43
N ALA A 130 9.46 2.54 -6.67
CA ALA A 130 10.73 1.82 -6.81
C ALA A 130 11.01 0.90 -5.62
N ARG A 131 10.64 1.32 -4.39
CA ARG A 131 10.94 0.56 -3.17
C ARG A 131 9.86 0.77 -2.12
N ALA A 132 9.59 -0.30 -1.36
CA ALA A 132 8.80 -0.26 -0.12
C ALA A 132 9.63 -0.76 1.05
N VAL A 133 9.41 -0.17 2.22
CA VAL A 133 9.89 -0.68 3.51
C VAL A 133 8.68 -0.93 4.37
N ASP A 134 8.57 -2.13 4.94
CA ASP A 134 7.47 -2.56 5.79
C ASP A 134 7.99 -2.93 7.18
N ASP A 135 7.41 -2.31 8.20
CA ASP A 135 7.59 -2.69 9.60
C ASP A 135 6.29 -3.30 10.13
N LEU A 136 6.38 -4.50 10.71
CA LEU A 136 5.23 -5.22 11.24
C LEU A 136 5.24 -5.20 12.76
N THR A 137 4.14 -4.74 13.35
CA THR A 137 3.96 -4.71 14.82
C THR A 137 2.57 -5.16 15.21
N ALA A 138 2.40 -5.67 16.43
CA ALA A 138 1.09 -5.94 16.99
C ALA A 138 0.60 -4.69 17.74
N GLN A 139 -0.62 -4.22 17.41
CA GLN A 139 -1.22 -3.03 18.00
C GLN A 139 -2.71 -3.27 18.29
N PRO A 140 -3.28 -2.66 19.34
CA PRO A 140 -4.72 -2.63 19.48
C PRO A 140 -5.33 -1.75 18.39
N LEU A 141 -6.48 -2.17 17.86
CA LEU A 141 -7.27 -1.38 16.93
C LEU A 141 -7.83 -0.13 17.63
N THR A 142 -7.95 0.96 16.87
CA THR A 142 -8.77 2.10 17.29
C THR A 142 -10.24 1.67 17.36
N ASP A 143 -11.07 2.40 18.14
CA ASP A 143 -12.50 2.11 18.21
C ASP A 143 -13.19 2.18 16.83
N GLN A 144 -12.73 3.10 15.98
CA GLN A 144 -13.25 3.27 14.64
C GLN A 144 -12.93 2.06 13.75
N ASP A 145 -11.68 1.60 13.77
CA ASP A 145 -11.24 0.47 12.94
C ASP A 145 -11.81 -0.86 13.46
N ALA A 146 -11.91 -1.02 14.80
CA ALA A 146 -12.53 -2.19 15.40
C ALA A 146 -14.01 -2.35 14.95
N LYS A 147 -14.76 -1.24 14.89
CA LYS A 147 -16.14 -1.24 14.38
C LYS A 147 -16.22 -1.66 12.92
N LEU A 148 -15.27 -1.23 12.06
CA LEU A 148 -15.23 -1.66 10.65
C LEU A 148 -15.04 -3.16 10.52
N PHE A 149 -14.19 -3.76 11.35
CA PHE A 149 -13.97 -5.20 11.40
C PHE A 149 -15.05 -5.98 12.16
N GLN A 150 -16.02 -5.30 12.78
CA GLN A 150 -17.05 -5.87 13.68
C GLN A 150 -16.43 -6.59 14.88
N LEU A 151 -15.34 -6.01 15.43
CA LEU A 151 -14.61 -6.54 16.57
C LEU A 151 -14.82 -5.68 17.80
N ALA A 152 -14.51 -6.26 18.98
CA ALA A 152 -14.53 -5.53 20.23
C ALA A 152 -13.46 -4.42 20.27
N GLN A 153 -13.72 -3.39 21.07
CA GLN A 153 -12.73 -2.35 21.37
C GLN A 153 -11.45 -2.97 21.92
N GLY A 154 -10.30 -2.51 21.44
CA GLY A 154 -8.99 -3.01 21.85
C GLY A 154 -8.62 -4.38 21.26
N ALA A 155 -9.40 -4.91 20.32
CA ALA A 155 -9.02 -6.12 19.59
C ALA A 155 -7.64 -5.92 18.94
N MET A 156 -6.80 -6.95 19.02
CA MET A 156 -5.43 -6.89 18.50
C MET A 156 -5.41 -7.07 16.98
N ALA A 157 -4.59 -6.26 16.34
CA ALA A 157 -4.30 -6.36 14.91
C ALA A 157 -2.79 -6.39 14.66
N ILE A 158 -2.40 -6.93 13.53
CA ILE A 158 -1.09 -6.68 12.97
C ILE A 158 -1.16 -5.37 12.19
N GLN A 159 -0.34 -4.42 12.60
CA GLN A 159 -0.09 -3.17 11.89
C GLN A 159 1.08 -3.37 10.95
N ILE A 160 0.89 -3.06 9.69
CA ILE A 160 1.95 -2.96 8.70
C ILE A 160 2.15 -1.46 8.45
N GLU A 161 3.28 -0.94 8.90
CA GLU A 161 3.72 0.41 8.60
C GLU A 161 4.58 0.37 7.35
N ARG A 162 4.14 1.04 6.29
CA ARG A 162 4.83 1.04 5.00
C ARG A 162 5.27 2.44 4.61
N THR A 163 6.54 2.57 4.21
CA THR A 163 7.04 3.77 3.52
C THR A 163 7.44 3.40 2.09
N MET A 164 6.84 4.12 1.13
CA MET A 164 7.12 3.95 -0.29
C MET A 164 8.09 5.00 -0.77
N HIS A 165 9.00 4.58 -1.65
CA HIS A 165 10.02 5.45 -2.24
C HIS A 165 9.97 5.37 -3.76
N ASP A 166 10.22 6.50 -4.41
CA ASP A 166 10.37 6.59 -5.86
C ASP A 166 11.80 6.20 -6.33
N HIS A 167 12.03 6.29 -7.63
CA HIS A 167 13.30 5.89 -8.27
C HIS A 167 14.51 6.77 -7.89
N VAL A 168 14.29 7.95 -7.31
CA VAL A 168 15.36 8.79 -6.75
C VAL A 168 15.53 8.61 -5.24
N GLY A 169 14.77 7.69 -4.65
CA GLY A 169 14.81 7.37 -3.23
C GLY A 169 14.05 8.36 -2.33
N ALA A 170 13.22 9.23 -2.91
CA ALA A 170 12.38 10.12 -2.14
C ALA A 170 11.14 9.39 -1.61
N PRO A 171 10.79 9.51 -0.31
CA PRO A 171 9.56 8.94 0.23
C PRO A 171 8.36 9.71 -0.31
N PHE A 172 7.31 8.99 -0.70
CA PHE A 172 6.11 9.61 -1.26
C PHE A 172 4.78 9.05 -0.73
N GLU A 173 4.80 7.96 0.00
CA GLU A 173 3.64 7.44 0.71
C GLU A 173 4.07 6.90 2.06
N TRP A 174 3.32 7.22 3.10
CA TRP A 174 3.38 6.56 4.38
C TRP A 174 2.00 5.97 4.70
N ARG A 175 1.97 4.70 5.07
CA ARG A 175 0.74 3.94 5.24
C ARG A 175 0.78 3.11 6.50
N LEU A 176 -0.33 3.12 7.23
CA LEU A 176 -0.63 2.15 8.27
C LEU A 176 -1.75 1.23 7.76
N SER A 177 -1.50 -0.07 7.76
CA SER A 177 -2.48 -1.08 7.37
C SER A 177 -2.73 -2.00 8.56
N TYR A 178 -3.99 -2.24 8.87
CA TYR A 178 -4.40 -3.07 10.00
C TYR A 178 -5.12 -4.31 9.51
N ILE A 179 -4.72 -5.47 10.05
CA ILE A 179 -5.35 -6.77 9.81
C ILE A 179 -5.61 -7.38 11.17
N PRO A 180 -6.83 -7.83 11.51
CA PRO A 180 -7.10 -8.53 12.77
C PRO A 180 -6.11 -9.67 12.98
N ALA A 181 -5.54 -9.78 14.19
CA ALA A 181 -4.43 -10.69 14.45
C ALA A 181 -4.82 -12.17 14.28
N ASP A 182 -6.06 -12.53 14.54
CA ASP A 182 -6.61 -13.88 14.35
C ASP A 182 -6.78 -14.26 12.86
N ARG A 183 -6.78 -13.26 11.97
CA ARG A 183 -6.91 -13.44 10.51
C ARG A 183 -5.59 -13.26 9.77
N PHE A 184 -4.54 -12.85 10.45
CA PHE A 184 -3.22 -12.61 9.85
C PHE A 184 -2.39 -13.87 9.79
N HIS A 185 -1.80 -14.15 8.63
CA HIS A 185 -0.83 -15.21 8.43
C HIS A 185 0.34 -14.72 7.59
N TYR A 186 1.55 -14.82 8.13
CA TYR A 186 2.78 -14.47 7.43
C TYR A 186 3.62 -15.72 7.21
N THR A 187 3.99 -15.98 5.96
CA THR A 187 4.89 -17.08 5.60
C THR A 187 6.06 -16.53 4.81
N VAL A 188 7.27 -16.83 5.25
CA VAL A 188 8.51 -16.55 4.52
C VAL A 188 9.27 -17.85 4.33
N GLU A 189 9.78 -18.08 3.14
CA GLU A 189 10.72 -19.16 2.85
C GLU A 189 12.12 -18.55 2.72
N ILE A 190 13.02 -19.03 3.57
CA ILE A 190 14.44 -18.60 3.59
C ILE A 190 15.25 -19.73 2.98
N LYS A 191 15.98 -19.43 1.90
CA LYS A 191 16.87 -20.39 1.21
C LYS A 191 18.30 -19.96 1.35
#